data_46ef636db7410ab248510153b919359e
#
_entry.id   46ef636db7410ab248510153b919359e
#
_cell.length_a   1.000
_cell.length_b   1.000
_cell.length_c   1.000
_cell.angle_alpha   90.00
_cell.angle_beta   90.00
_cell.angle_gamma   90.00
#
_symmetry.space_group_name_H-M   'P 1'
#
loop_
_entity.id
_entity.type
_entity.pdbx_description
1 polymer ?
#
loop_
_entity_poly.entity_id
_entity_poly.type
_entity_poly.pdbx_seq_one_letter_code
_entity_poly.pdbx_strand_id
1 'polypeptide(L)'
;GAARAYADEQARLARGDKQALRASGAAGTAAVTGGTVEVYVHVIAAANGTTSASFTKITRQIDVLNAAYGPWGWGFHLHATDQANNDAWYVAQPGTSAETAMKTALRQGTADDLNIYLNHMGGGLLGWATFPSSYASQPKLDGVVVLDDSLPGGSATHYDEGDTATHEVGHWMGLYHT
;
A
#
# COMPACT_ATOMS: atom_id res chain seq x y z
N GLY A 1 16.50 -7.50 -12.63
CA GLY A 1 15.94 -8.38 -11.65
C GLY A 1 14.45 -8.12 -11.41
N ALA A 2 13.91 -8.66 -10.34
CA ALA A 2 12.48 -8.64 -10.00
C ALA A 2 11.90 -7.21 -9.89
N ALA A 3 12.63 -6.27 -9.25
CA ALA A 3 12.20 -4.88 -9.12
C ALA A 3 11.94 -4.20 -10.48
N ARG A 4 12.78 -4.48 -11.49
CA ARG A 4 12.61 -3.93 -12.84
C ARG A 4 11.41 -4.57 -13.55
N ALA A 5 11.22 -5.89 -13.42
CA ALA A 5 10.07 -6.58 -13.98
C ALA A 5 8.76 -6.08 -13.36
N TYR A 6 8.75 -5.82 -12.04
CA TYR A 6 7.61 -5.24 -11.34
C TYR A 6 7.30 -3.82 -11.82
N ALA A 7 8.32 -2.95 -11.95
CA ALA A 7 8.15 -1.59 -12.47
C ALA A 7 7.60 -1.60 -13.92
N ASP A 8 8.09 -2.51 -14.77
CA ASP A 8 7.60 -2.67 -16.15
C ASP A 8 6.13 -3.15 -16.18
N GLU A 9 5.74 -4.06 -15.28
CA GLU A 9 4.35 -4.53 -15.14
C GLU A 9 3.44 -3.41 -14.64
N GLN A 10 3.86 -2.64 -13.63
CA GLN A 10 3.10 -1.48 -13.14
C GLN A 10 2.92 -0.43 -14.23
N ALA A 11 3.95 -0.15 -15.03
CA ALA A 11 3.86 0.74 -16.16
C ALA A 11 2.92 0.23 -17.27
N ARG A 12 2.82 -1.10 -17.44
CA ARG A 12 1.89 -1.75 -18.37
C ARG A 12 0.44 -1.60 -17.90
N LEU A 13 0.18 -1.91 -16.62
CA LEU A 13 -1.13 -1.77 -15.99
C LEU A 13 -1.61 -0.32 -16.04
N ALA A 14 -0.76 0.64 -15.66
CA ALA A 14 -1.05 2.07 -15.72
C ALA A 14 -1.45 2.54 -17.13
N ARG A 15 -0.79 2.03 -18.18
CA ARG A 15 -1.18 2.34 -19.57
C ARG A 15 -2.55 1.77 -19.93
N GLY A 16 -2.84 0.54 -19.48
CA GLY A 16 -4.14 -0.11 -19.66
C GLY A 16 -5.26 0.68 -19.00
N ASP A 17 -5.05 1.11 -17.77
CA ASP A 17 -6.03 1.89 -17.01
C ASP A 17 -6.30 3.26 -17.60
N LYS A 18 -5.25 3.98 -18.04
CA LYS A 18 -5.41 5.25 -18.75
C LYS A 18 -6.23 5.09 -20.04
N GLN A 19 -6.06 3.98 -20.74
CA GLN A 19 -6.83 3.67 -21.95
C GLN A 19 -8.28 3.31 -21.63
N ALA A 20 -8.51 2.52 -20.58
CA ALA A 20 -9.85 2.16 -20.09
C ALA A 20 -10.63 3.39 -19.63
N LEU A 21 -10.00 4.30 -18.87
CA LEU A 21 -10.61 5.57 -18.45
C LEU A 21 -11.00 6.47 -19.62
N ARG A 22 -10.18 6.52 -20.67
CA ARG A 22 -10.49 7.27 -21.90
C ARG A 22 -11.62 6.63 -22.71
N ALA A 23 -11.70 5.29 -22.71
CA ALA A 23 -12.73 4.54 -23.44
C ALA A 23 -14.08 4.56 -22.72
N SER A 24 -14.11 4.67 -21.39
CA SER A 24 -15.35 4.66 -20.59
C SER A 24 -16.16 5.95 -20.72
N GLY A 25 -15.63 6.99 -21.37
CA GLY A 25 -16.34 8.25 -21.65
C GLY A 25 -17.07 8.75 -20.40
N ALA A 26 -16.33 8.91 -19.29
CA ALA A 26 -16.90 9.12 -17.96
C ALA A 26 -17.89 10.30 -17.99
N ALA A 27 -19.17 9.95 -18.11
CA ALA A 27 -20.26 10.85 -17.76
C ALA A 27 -20.12 11.14 -16.26
N GLY A 28 -19.86 12.41 -15.92
CA GLY A 28 -19.39 12.86 -14.64
C GLY A 28 -20.16 12.33 -13.43
N THR A 29 -19.55 11.40 -12.75
CA THR A 29 -19.67 11.35 -11.31
C THR A 29 -18.83 12.51 -10.78
N ALA A 30 -19.43 13.38 -9.94
CA ALA A 30 -18.68 14.47 -9.30
C ALA A 30 -17.40 13.89 -8.70
N ALA A 31 -16.25 14.46 -9.05
CA ALA A 31 -14.98 14.01 -8.51
C ALA A 31 -15.05 14.12 -6.97
N VAL A 32 -14.74 13.05 -6.26
CA VAL A 32 -14.60 13.10 -4.81
C VAL A 32 -13.37 13.95 -4.51
N THR A 33 -13.61 15.10 -3.85
CA THR A 33 -12.58 16.13 -3.65
C THR A 33 -11.91 16.04 -2.28
N GLY A 34 -12.22 15.00 -1.49
CA GLY A 34 -11.67 14.79 -0.16
C GLY A 34 -12.54 13.84 0.67
N GLY A 35 -12.05 13.49 1.84
CA GLY A 35 -12.72 12.60 2.79
C GLY A 35 -11.75 12.02 3.80
N THR A 36 -12.26 11.20 4.72
CA THR A 36 -11.45 10.42 5.65
C THR A 36 -11.39 8.98 5.18
N VAL A 37 -10.17 8.45 5.06
CA VAL A 37 -9.89 7.05 4.73
C VAL A 37 -9.61 6.32 6.03
N GLU A 38 -10.36 5.25 6.32
CA GLU A 38 -10.07 4.35 7.43
C GLU A 38 -8.89 3.44 7.06
N VAL A 39 -7.90 3.34 7.95
CA VAL A 39 -6.66 2.62 7.70
C VAL A 39 -6.53 1.41 8.61
N TYR A 40 -6.38 0.25 8.02
CA TYR A 40 -6.05 -1.01 8.70
C TYR A 40 -4.57 -1.32 8.46
N VAL A 41 -3.78 -1.46 9.52
CA VAL A 41 -2.35 -1.75 9.42
C VAL A 41 -2.06 -3.16 9.90
N HIS A 42 -1.55 -4.00 9.02
CA HIS A 42 -1.18 -5.39 9.26
C HIS A 42 0.34 -5.50 9.40
N VAL A 43 0.81 -5.71 10.62
CA VAL A 43 2.23 -5.96 10.89
C VAL A 43 2.54 -7.42 10.60
N ILE A 44 3.40 -7.65 9.60
CA ILE A 44 3.83 -9.00 9.27
C ILE A 44 5.21 -9.23 9.90
N ALA A 45 5.25 -10.10 10.89
CA ALA A 45 6.47 -10.50 11.56
C ALA A 45 6.93 -11.88 11.11
N ALA A 46 8.23 -12.17 11.26
CA ALA A 46 8.74 -13.53 11.14
C ALA A 46 8.08 -14.45 12.19
N ALA A 47 8.16 -15.77 12.02
CA ALA A 47 7.53 -16.73 12.93
C ALA A 47 7.96 -16.57 14.40
N ASN A 48 9.18 -16.07 14.63
CA ASN A 48 9.70 -15.75 15.96
C ASN A 48 9.25 -14.39 16.53
N GLY A 49 8.39 -13.64 15.81
CA GLY A 49 7.90 -12.32 16.18
C GLY A 49 8.79 -11.14 15.77
N THR A 50 9.88 -11.38 15.03
CA THR A 50 10.78 -10.30 14.56
C THR A 50 10.07 -9.42 13.53
N THR A 51 10.08 -8.11 13.76
CA THR A 51 9.63 -7.05 12.83
C THR A 51 10.32 -5.73 13.19
N SER A 52 10.51 -4.86 12.23
CA SER A 52 10.97 -3.47 12.45
C SER A 52 9.81 -2.50 12.74
N ALA A 53 8.57 -2.91 12.47
CA ALA A 53 7.39 -2.11 12.74
C ALA A 53 7.11 -2.00 14.26
N SER A 54 6.74 -0.80 14.68
CA SER A 54 6.25 -0.55 16.05
C SER A 54 5.04 0.38 15.99
N PHE A 55 4.21 0.36 17.02
CA PHE A 55 3.02 1.23 17.08
C PHE A 55 3.41 2.72 16.92
N THR A 56 4.53 3.16 17.52
CA THR A 56 5.02 4.53 17.36
C THR A 56 5.40 4.87 15.91
N LYS A 57 6.03 3.94 15.18
CA LYS A 57 6.35 4.14 13.77
C LYS A 57 5.08 4.17 12.91
N ILE A 58 4.11 3.31 13.22
CA ILE A 58 2.82 3.27 12.53
C ILE A 58 2.07 4.60 12.71
N THR A 59 1.95 5.12 13.94
CA THR A 59 1.28 6.41 14.18
C THR A 59 1.96 7.56 13.47
N ARG A 60 3.30 7.61 13.48
CA ARG A 60 4.07 8.59 12.71
C ARG A 60 3.82 8.47 11.20
N GLN A 61 3.66 7.25 10.69
CA GLN A 61 3.33 7.05 9.26
C GLN A 61 1.95 7.63 8.91
N ILE A 62 0.97 7.48 9.80
CA ILE A 62 -0.35 8.12 9.61
C ILE A 62 -0.22 9.65 9.64
N ASP A 63 0.61 10.20 10.51
CA ASP A 63 0.89 11.66 10.55
C ASP A 63 1.53 12.14 9.22
N VAL A 64 2.46 11.37 8.66
CA VAL A 64 3.08 11.67 7.35
C VAL A 64 2.04 11.65 6.23
N LEU A 65 1.16 10.64 6.18
CA LEU A 65 0.06 10.59 5.21
C LEU A 65 -0.87 11.81 5.34
N ASN A 66 -1.26 12.15 6.56
CA ASN A 66 -2.10 13.32 6.82
C ASN A 66 -1.41 14.65 6.42
N ALA A 67 -0.10 14.77 6.63
CA ALA A 67 0.65 15.94 6.20
C ALA A 67 0.73 16.05 4.67
N ALA A 68 0.91 14.92 3.98
CA ALA A 68 1.03 14.89 2.51
C ALA A 68 -0.30 15.13 1.78
N TYR A 69 -1.37 14.53 2.26
CA TYR A 69 -2.67 14.52 1.57
C TYR A 69 -3.69 15.52 2.14
N GLY A 70 -3.50 15.97 3.38
CA GLY A 70 -4.38 16.94 4.03
C GLY A 70 -4.61 18.23 3.24
N PRO A 71 -3.59 18.85 2.61
CA PRO A 71 -3.76 20.02 1.75
C PRO A 71 -4.71 19.79 0.56
N TRP A 72 -4.93 18.52 0.17
CA TRP A 72 -5.81 18.12 -0.92
C TRP A 72 -7.17 17.63 -0.43
N GLY A 73 -7.50 17.81 0.86
CA GLY A 73 -8.78 17.46 1.45
C GLY A 73 -8.92 16.01 1.92
N TRP A 74 -7.84 15.22 1.91
CA TRP A 74 -7.85 13.83 2.36
C TRP A 74 -7.25 13.68 3.76
N GLY A 75 -7.94 12.93 4.63
CA GLY A 75 -7.46 12.54 5.95
C GLY A 75 -7.36 11.02 6.07
N PHE A 76 -6.42 10.54 6.89
CA PHE A 76 -6.22 9.11 7.19
C PHE A 76 -6.41 8.90 8.69
N HIS A 77 -7.29 7.97 9.04
CA HIS A 77 -7.58 7.61 10.42
C HIS A 77 -7.16 6.17 10.67
N LEU A 78 -6.26 5.95 11.63
CA LEU A 78 -5.84 4.60 12.01
C LEU A 78 -7.00 3.89 12.71
N HIS A 79 -7.70 3.03 11.98
CA HIS A 79 -8.85 2.29 12.48
C HIS A 79 -8.44 1.11 13.37
N ALA A 80 -7.49 0.31 12.88
CA ALA A 80 -7.01 -0.86 13.60
C ALA A 80 -5.58 -1.23 13.21
N THR A 81 -4.91 -1.96 14.12
CA THR A 81 -3.64 -2.64 13.86
C THR A 81 -3.74 -4.07 14.31
N ASP A 82 -3.17 -4.98 13.56
CA ASP A 82 -2.96 -6.37 13.96
C ASP A 82 -1.56 -6.86 13.62
N GLN A 83 -1.18 -8.03 14.11
CA GLN A 83 0.10 -8.68 13.81
C GLN A 83 -0.12 -10.13 13.42
N ALA A 84 0.53 -10.53 12.33
CA ALA A 84 0.59 -11.92 11.88
C ALA A 84 2.04 -12.41 11.83
N ASN A 85 2.33 -13.52 12.49
CA ASN A 85 3.66 -14.13 12.51
C ASN A 85 3.72 -15.22 11.45
N ASN A 86 4.42 -14.96 10.34
CA ASN A 86 4.52 -15.89 9.22
C ASN A 86 5.75 -15.59 8.35
N ASP A 87 6.72 -16.50 8.32
CA ASP A 87 7.97 -16.31 7.60
C ASP A 87 7.78 -16.11 6.08
N ALA A 88 6.82 -16.81 5.47
CA ALA A 88 6.58 -16.66 4.04
C ALA A 88 5.97 -15.30 3.70
N TRP A 89 5.11 -14.77 4.56
CA TRP A 89 4.51 -13.44 4.39
C TRP A 89 5.50 -12.33 4.72
N TYR A 90 6.37 -12.57 5.71
CA TYR A 90 7.38 -11.62 6.15
C TYR A 90 8.33 -11.19 5.02
N VAL A 91 8.62 -12.11 4.09
CA VAL A 91 9.48 -11.84 2.92
C VAL A 91 8.71 -11.88 1.60
N ALA A 92 7.38 -11.79 1.64
CA ALA A 92 6.57 -11.86 0.42
C ALA A 92 6.97 -10.78 -0.59
N GLN A 93 6.95 -11.18 -1.86
CA GLN A 93 7.26 -10.33 -3.01
C GLN A 93 5.97 -10.11 -3.84
N PRO A 94 5.89 -9.05 -4.64
CA PRO A 94 4.72 -8.77 -5.46
C PRO A 94 4.44 -9.91 -6.45
N GLY A 95 3.15 -10.25 -6.60
CA GLY A 95 2.67 -11.30 -7.52
C GLY A 95 2.91 -12.73 -7.05
N THR A 96 3.35 -12.94 -5.81
CA THR A 96 3.58 -14.28 -5.27
C THR A 96 2.33 -14.87 -4.59
N SER A 97 2.31 -16.20 -4.45
CA SER A 97 1.27 -16.89 -3.68
C SER A 97 1.29 -16.48 -2.19
N ALA A 98 2.45 -16.10 -1.67
CA ALA A 98 2.60 -15.61 -0.30
C ALA A 98 1.88 -14.26 -0.12
N GLU A 99 2.04 -13.31 -1.05
CA GLU A 99 1.27 -12.05 -1.05
C GLU A 99 -0.23 -12.33 -1.14
N THR A 100 -0.63 -13.17 -2.09
CA THR A 100 -2.05 -13.53 -2.26
C THR A 100 -2.65 -14.12 -0.99
N ALA A 101 -1.95 -15.03 -0.33
CA ALA A 101 -2.40 -15.64 0.92
C ALA A 101 -2.48 -14.61 2.06
N MET A 102 -1.46 -13.77 2.21
CA MET A 102 -1.39 -12.70 3.20
C MET A 102 -2.57 -11.73 3.07
N LYS A 103 -2.74 -11.14 1.90
CA LYS A 103 -3.80 -10.18 1.64
C LYS A 103 -5.20 -10.80 1.76
N THR A 104 -5.40 -12.03 1.24
CA THR A 104 -6.68 -12.74 1.35
C THR A 104 -7.08 -12.99 2.80
N ALA A 105 -6.12 -13.30 3.67
CA ALA A 105 -6.37 -13.59 5.07
C ALA A 105 -6.62 -12.32 5.91
N LEU A 106 -5.92 -11.23 5.62
CA LEU A 106 -5.84 -10.07 6.51
C LEU A 106 -6.68 -8.88 6.06
N ARG A 107 -7.02 -8.74 4.77
CA ARG A 107 -7.75 -7.58 4.25
C ARG A 107 -9.05 -7.36 5.00
N GLN A 108 -9.27 -6.11 5.46
CA GLN A 108 -10.43 -5.65 6.20
C GLN A 108 -11.13 -4.48 5.49
N GLY A 109 -12.37 -4.21 5.88
CA GLY A 109 -13.14 -3.08 5.39
C GLY A 109 -13.68 -3.24 3.96
N THR A 110 -14.01 -2.12 3.35
CA THR A 110 -14.64 -1.97 2.03
C THR A 110 -13.70 -1.33 1.00
N ALA A 111 -14.18 -0.89 -0.15
CA ALA A 111 -13.35 -0.39 -1.25
C ALA A 111 -12.66 0.96 -0.94
N ASP A 112 -13.21 1.72 -0.02
CA ASP A 112 -12.73 3.03 0.43
C ASP A 112 -11.83 2.97 1.68
N ASP A 113 -11.60 1.74 2.19
CA ASP A 113 -10.73 1.50 3.34
C ASP A 113 -9.34 1.05 2.89
N LEU A 114 -8.31 1.73 3.38
CA LEU A 114 -6.92 1.42 3.06
C LEU A 114 -6.36 0.31 3.95
N ASN A 115 -5.80 -0.74 3.34
CA ASN A 115 -5.04 -1.77 4.02
C ASN A 115 -3.54 -1.59 3.76
N ILE A 116 -2.75 -1.43 4.80
CA ILE A 116 -1.28 -1.33 4.74
C ILE A 116 -0.67 -2.59 5.35
N TYR A 117 0.08 -3.33 4.56
CA TYR A 117 0.81 -4.52 4.99
C TYR A 117 2.28 -4.18 5.16
N LEU A 118 2.78 -4.24 6.40
CA LEU A 118 4.17 -3.94 6.73
C LEU A 118 4.94 -5.25 6.80
N ASN A 119 5.81 -5.51 5.82
CA ASN A 119 6.63 -6.71 5.80
C ASN A 119 8.11 -6.38 5.54
N HIS A 120 8.99 -7.36 5.65
CA HIS A 120 10.44 -7.21 5.45
C HIS A 120 10.86 -7.81 4.12
N MET A 121 10.23 -7.32 3.04
CA MET A 121 10.56 -7.74 1.69
C MET A 121 12.04 -7.47 1.36
N GLY A 122 12.67 -8.37 0.64
CA GLY A 122 14.04 -8.19 0.17
C GLY A 122 14.11 -7.63 -1.26
N GLY A 123 15.28 -7.76 -1.90
CA GLY A 123 15.44 -7.49 -3.33
C GLY A 123 15.51 -6.02 -3.72
N GLY A 124 15.64 -5.10 -2.74
CA GLY A 124 15.73 -3.66 -3.00
C GLY A 124 14.38 -3.00 -3.30
N LEU A 125 13.25 -3.69 -3.02
CA LEU A 125 11.92 -3.11 -3.04
C LEU A 125 11.65 -2.37 -1.75
N LEU A 126 10.93 -1.25 -1.85
CA LEU A 126 10.47 -0.45 -0.70
C LEU A 126 8.96 -0.62 -0.47
N GLY A 127 8.19 -0.85 -1.54
CA GLY A 127 6.75 -1.05 -1.47
C GLY A 127 6.14 -1.38 -2.82
N TRP A 128 4.84 -1.64 -2.81
CA TRP A 128 3.97 -1.70 -3.98
C TRP A 128 2.51 -1.52 -3.61
N ALA A 129 1.69 -1.12 -4.56
CA ALA A 129 0.27 -0.89 -4.40
C ALA A 129 -0.58 -1.64 -5.43
N THR A 130 -1.84 -1.89 -5.10
CA THR A 130 -2.88 -2.18 -6.09
C THR A 130 -3.51 -0.87 -6.56
N PHE A 131 -3.87 -0.81 -7.84
CA PHE A 131 -4.61 0.32 -8.39
C PHE A 131 -6.13 0.15 -8.22
N PRO A 132 -6.92 1.23 -8.16
CA PRO A 132 -8.36 1.17 -8.01
C PRO A 132 -9.07 0.30 -9.07
N SER A 133 -8.54 0.29 -10.30
CA SER A 133 -9.07 -0.53 -11.40
C SER A 133 -9.02 -2.05 -11.15
N SER A 134 -8.10 -2.50 -10.28
CA SER A 134 -7.97 -3.91 -9.92
C SER A 134 -9.01 -4.38 -8.92
N TYR A 135 -9.62 -3.45 -8.16
CA TYR A 135 -10.52 -3.79 -7.05
C TYR A 135 -11.71 -4.67 -7.46
N ALA A 136 -12.37 -4.32 -8.56
CA ALA A 136 -13.56 -5.05 -9.02
C ALA A 136 -13.31 -6.54 -9.31
N SER A 137 -12.10 -6.87 -9.78
CA SER A 137 -11.71 -8.24 -10.11
C SER A 137 -11.03 -8.98 -8.96
N GLN A 138 -10.32 -8.24 -8.09
CA GLN A 138 -9.48 -8.82 -7.03
C GLN A 138 -9.59 -8.03 -5.70
N PRO A 139 -10.80 -7.89 -5.13
CA PRO A 139 -11.01 -7.05 -3.94
C PRO A 139 -10.21 -7.53 -2.71
N LYS A 140 -9.87 -8.82 -2.64
CA LYS A 140 -9.07 -9.39 -1.55
C LYS A 140 -7.57 -9.07 -1.65
N LEU A 141 -7.10 -8.61 -2.81
CA LEU A 141 -5.69 -8.25 -3.02
C LEU A 141 -5.45 -6.74 -2.91
N ASP A 142 -6.49 -5.99 -2.58
CA ASP A 142 -6.40 -4.54 -2.45
C ASP A 142 -5.53 -4.09 -1.28
N GLY A 143 -4.89 -2.92 -1.45
CA GLY A 143 -4.05 -2.25 -0.47
C GLY A 143 -2.60 -2.08 -0.89
N VAL A 144 -1.80 -1.58 0.02
CA VAL A 144 -0.37 -1.30 -0.19
C VAL A 144 0.49 -2.18 0.70
N VAL A 145 1.63 -2.62 0.18
CA VAL A 145 2.66 -3.32 0.95
C VAL A 145 3.86 -2.40 1.07
N VAL A 146 4.39 -2.25 2.27
CA VAL A 146 5.46 -1.30 2.60
C VAL A 146 6.54 -2.01 3.39
N LEU A 147 7.80 -1.76 3.05
CA LEU A 147 8.94 -2.24 3.82
C LEU A 147 8.89 -1.67 5.25
N ASP A 148 8.89 -2.53 6.25
CA ASP A 148 8.80 -2.14 7.66
C ASP A 148 9.97 -1.25 8.12
N ASP A 149 11.13 -1.38 7.50
CA ASP A 149 12.31 -0.54 7.72
C ASP A 149 12.19 0.87 7.09
N SER A 150 11.25 1.10 6.16
CA SER A 150 11.02 2.41 5.53
C SER A 150 10.00 3.29 6.26
N LEU A 151 9.45 2.82 7.37
CA LEU A 151 8.60 3.62 8.23
C LEU A 151 9.39 4.76 8.88
N PRO A 152 8.75 5.87 9.31
CA PRO A 152 9.43 6.99 9.96
C PRO A 152 10.28 6.60 11.17
N GLY A 153 11.60 6.80 11.06
CA GLY A 153 12.60 6.37 12.02
C GLY A 153 12.97 4.89 11.92
N GLY A 154 12.77 4.29 10.74
CA GLY A 154 13.24 2.94 10.39
C GLY A 154 14.75 2.90 10.09
N SER A 155 15.22 1.75 9.61
CA SER A 155 16.64 1.51 9.30
C SER A 155 16.97 1.58 7.81
N ALA A 156 15.98 1.79 6.93
CA ALA A 156 16.19 1.97 5.49
C ALA A 156 16.72 3.38 5.20
N THR A 157 18.02 3.61 5.46
CA THR A 157 18.68 4.92 5.30
C THR A 157 18.31 5.59 3.98
N HIS A 158 17.92 6.86 4.03
CA HIS A 158 17.38 7.69 2.96
C HIS A 158 15.93 7.38 2.52
N TYR A 159 15.29 6.37 3.13
CA TYR A 159 13.90 5.98 2.84
C TYR A 159 13.09 5.82 4.12
N ASP A 160 13.56 6.37 5.24
CA ASP A 160 13.03 6.20 6.59
C ASP A 160 12.24 7.43 7.11
N GLU A 161 11.69 8.23 6.17
CA GLU A 161 10.86 9.40 6.49
C GLU A 161 9.36 9.17 6.23
N GLY A 162 8.97 7.99 5.72
CA GLY A 162 7.58 7.61 5.44
C GLY A 162 7.10 7.91 4.02
N ASP A 163 8.00 8.37 3.14
CA ASP A 163 7.68 8.70 1.75
C ASP A 163 7.32 7.47 0.92
N THR A 164 7.87 6.30 1.28
CA THR A 164 7.51 5.03 0.64
C THR A 164 6.00 4.77 0.72
N ALA A 165 5.43 4.79 1.93
CA ALA A 165 4.00 4.57 2.09
C ALA A 165 3.18 5.68 1.42
N THR A 166 3.64 6.93 1.48
CA THR A 166 3.00 8.06 0.79
C THR A 166 2.94 7.83 -0.71
N HIS A 167 4.02 7.37 -1.32
CA HIS A 167 4.09 7.03 -2.73
C HIS A 167 3.12 5.91 -3.11
N GLU A 168 3.12 4.80 -2.35
CA GLU A 168 2.26 3.65 -2.63
C GLU A 168 0.78 3.97 -2.42
N VAL A 169 0.45 4.78 -1.42
CA VAL A 169 -0.92 5.28 -1.23
C VAL A 169 -1.36 6.15 -2.40
N GLY A 170 -0.46 6.93 -2.99
CA GLY A 170 -0.74 7.66 -4.23
C GLY A 170 -1.19 6.74 -5.36
N HIS A 171 -0.54 5.60 -5.55
CA HIS A 171 -0.94 4.59 -6.52
C HIS A 171 -2.30 3.96 -6.17
N TRP A 172 -2.50 3.63 -4.91
CA TRP A 172 -3.78 3.11 -4.43
C TRP A 172 -4.94 4.09 -4.66
N MET A 173 -4.69 5.40 -4.55
CA MET A 173 -5.64 6.46 -4.88
C MET A 173 -5.74 6.75 -6.40
N GLY A 174 -5.00 6.06 -7.25
CA GLY A 174 -5.07 6.16 -8.71
C GLY A 174 -4.07 7.11 -9.36
N LEU A 175 -3.06 7.58 -8.65
CA LEU A 175 -1.98 8.38 -9.22
C LEU A 175 -0.95 7.48 -9.91
N TYR A 176 -0.49 7.89 -11.08
CA TYR A 176 0.49 7.16 -11.89
C TYR A 176 1.82 7.92 -11.94
N HIS A 177 2.90 7.19 -12.21
CA HIS A 177 4.16 7.84 -12.56
C HIS A 177 3.99 8.68 -13.83
N THR A 178 4.56 9.87 -13.84
CA THR A 178 4.53 10.82 -14.98
C THR A 178 5.65 10.54 -15.98
#